data_1e3d9c60e68a608299d7492bc25ffe99
#
_entry.id   1e3d9c60e68a608299d7492bc25ffe99
#
_cell.length_a   1.000
_cell.length_b   1.000
_cell.length_c   1.000
_cell.angle_alpha   90.00
_cell.angle_beta   90.00
_cell.angle_gamma   90.00
#
_symmetry.space_group_name_H-M   'P 1'
#
loop_
_entity.id
_entity.type
_entity.pdbx_description
1 polymer ?
#
loop_
_entity_poly.entity_id
_entity_poly.type
_entity_poly.pdbx_seq_one_letter_code
_entity_poly.pdbx_strand_id
1 'polypeptide(L)'
;LEPSAGVGVFVDSVLRHSPDADVMAFEKDLLTGTILRHLYPDHKMRTCGFEKIEKPFNNYFDLAVSNIPFGDIAVFDAEFQRSDSFGRRSAQNAIHNYFFLKGLDTVRDGGIVAFITSQGVLNSTKTSVRNELFRQANLVSAVRLPNNLFTDNAGTEVGSDLIVLQKNLSKKEMSQDE
;
A
#
# COMPACT_ATOMS: atom_id res chain seq x y z
N LEU A 1 9.12 -3.12 -0.25
CA LEU A 1 8.61 -1.78 -0.57
C LEU A 1 7.81 -1.21 0.60
N GLU A 2 8.05 0.06 0.95
CA GLU A 2 7.27 0.85 1.90
C GLU A 2 6.78 2.13 1.19
N PRO A 3 5.51 2.21 0.74
CA PRO A 3 5.04 3.31 -0.10
C PRO A 3 4.69 4.62 0.64
N SER A 4 4.66 4.62 1.99
CA SER A 4 4.38 5.81 2.83
C SER A 4 5.11 5.68 4.16
N ALA A 5 6.44 5.86 4.12
CA ALA A 5 7.32 5.36 5.17
C ALA A 5 7.37 6.21 6.45
N GLY A 6 6.97 7.49 6.38
CA GLY A 6 7.21 8.39 7.49
C GLY A 6 8.70 8.44 7.86
N VAL A 7 9.01 8.23 9.10
CA VAL A 7 10.41 8.11 9.58
C VAL A 7 10.95 6.67 9.53
N GLY A 8 10.22 5.71 8.94
CA GLY A 8 10.72 4.37 8.66
C GLY A 8 10.41 3.29 9.68
N VAL A 9 9.30 3.38 10.41
CA VAL A 9 8.92 2.36 11.43
C VAL A 9 8.80 0.96 10.82
N PHE A 10 8.16 0.83 9.65
CA PHE A 10 8.08 -0.46 8.95
C PHE A 10 9.41 -0.86 8.31
N VAL A 11 10.22 0.10 7.84
CA VAL A 11 11.58 -0.15 7.35
C VAL A 11 12.42 -0.80 8.46
N ASP A 12 12.43 -0.19 9.67
CA ASP A 12 13.13 -0.72 10.84
C ASP A 12 12.64 -2.13 11.20
N SER A 13 11.31 -2.33 11.22
CA SER A 13 10.72 -3.64 11.52
C SER A 13 11.15 -4.71 10.49
N VAL A 14 11.13 -4.40 9.20
CA VAL A 14 11.56 -5.33 8.14
C VAL A 14 13.03 -5.68 8.31
N LEU A 15 13.91 -4.69 8.52
CA LEU A 15 15.34 -4.91 8.65
C LEU A 15 15.72 -5.69 9.92
N ARG A 16 14.97 -5.54 11.02
CA ARG A 16 15.16 -6.37 12.22
C ARG A 16 14.84 -7.86 11.97
N HIS A 17 13.86 -8.16 11.14
CA HIS A 17 13.47 -9.55 10.85
C HIS A 17 14.20 -10.13 9.64
N SER A 18 14.67 -9.29 8.74
CA SER A 18 15.37 -9.66 7.51
C SER A 18 16.49 -8.65 7.24
N PRO A 19 17.65 -8.77 7.92
CA PRO A 19 18.73 -7.78 7.84
C PRO A 19 19.30 -7.60 6.43
N ASP A 20 19.21 -8.62 5.59
CA ASP A 20 19.71 -8.62 4.21
C ASP A 20 18.66 -8.12 3.19
N ALA A 21 17.50 -7.62 3.65
CA ALA A 21 16.45 -7.14 2.75
C ALA A 21 16.88 -5.87 2.01
N ASP A 22 16.72 -5.84 0.69
CA ASP A 22 16.85 -4.60 -0.11
C ASP A 22 15.54 -3.79 -0.01
N VAL A 23 15.60 -2.66 0.67
CA VAL A 23 14.42 -1.85 0.97
C VAL A 23 14.36 -0.62 0.08
N MET A 24 13.20 -0.41 -0.56
CA MET A 24 12.82 0.85 -1.19
C MET A 24 11.63 1.46 -0.45
N ALA A 25 11.73 2.75 -0.12
CA ALA A 25 10.67 3.46 0.58
C ALA A 25 10.39 4.85 -0.01
N PHE A 26 9.13 5.28 0.09
CA PHE A 26 8.65 6.56 -0.38
C PHE A 26 8.10 7.38 0.79
N GLU A 27 8.47 8.64 0.85
CA GLU A 27 7.91 9.62 1.79
C GLU A 27 7.73 10.94 1.06
N LYS A 28 6.48 11.45 1.05
CA LYS A 28 6.14 12.65 0.28
C LYS A 28 6.54 13.94 0.98
N ASP A 29 6.48 13.97 2.32
CA ASP A 29 6.90 15.12 3.10
C ASP A 29 8.42 15.33 3.01
N LEU A 30 8.84 16.55 2.68
CA LEU A 30 10.24 16.83 2.41
C LEU A 30 11.12 16.67 3.65
N LEU A 31 10.65 17.14 4.81
CA LEU A 31 11.41 17.07 6.05
C LEU A 31 11.53 15.62 6.53
N THR A 32 10.41 14.94 6.62
CA THR A 32 10.33 13.53 7.04
C THR A 32 11.11 12.62 6.11
N GLY A 33 10.99 12.81 4.79
CA GLY A 33 11.74 12.04 3.80
C GLY A 33 13.25 12.32 3.82
N THR A 34 13.66 13.53 4.21
CA THR A 34 15.07 13.84 4.44
C THR A 34 15.61 13.10 5.66
N ILE A 35 14.85 13.07 6.76
CA ILE A 35 15.19 12.29 7.96
C ILE A 35 15.29 10.79 7.60
N LEU A 36 14.30 10.25 6.89
CA LEU A 36 14.29 8.84 6.45
C LEU A 36 15.56 8.46 5.69
N ARG A 37 16.01 9.29 4.75
CA ARG A 37 17.24 9.05 3.98
C ARG A 37 18.51 9.05 4.84
N HIS A 38 18.55 9.86 5.90
CA HIS A 38 19.68 9.87 6.83
C HIS A 38 19.70 8.67 7.77
N LEU A 39 18.50 8.16 8.13
CA LEU A 39 18.39 6.98 8.99
C LEU A 39 18.77 5.69 8.24
N TYR A 40 18.50 5.62 6.93
CA TYR A 40 18.71 4.42 6.11
C TYR A 40 19.52 4.73 4.84
N PRO A 41 20.80 5.17 4.96
CA PRO A 41 21.60 5.61 3.81
C PRO A 41 21.94 4.50 2.82
N ASP A 42 21.96 3.25 3.28
CA ASP A 42 22.30 2.08 2.46
C ASP A 42 21.09 1.53 1.66
N HIS A 43 19.91 2.11 1.82
CA HIS A 43 18.68 1.69 1.17
C HIS A 43 18.12 2.77 0.22
N LYS A 44 17.15 2.39 -0.61
CA LYS A 44 16.57 3.29 -1.63
C LYS A 44 15.44 4.14 -1.06
N MET A 45 15.76 5.20 -0.35
CA MET A 45 14.79 6.14 0.21
C MET A 45 14.47 7.29 -0.75
N ARG A 46 13.20 7.44 -1.15
CA ARG A 46 12.71 8.43 -2.11
C ARG A 46 11.86 9.49 -1.42
N THR A 47 12.30 10.76 -1.50
CA THR A 47 11.51 11.90 -0.98
C THR A 47 10.56 12.39 -2.06
N CYS A 48 9.50 11.62 -2.30
CA CYS A 48 8.43 11.92 -3.25
C CYS A 48 7.23 10.99 -2.98
N GLY A 49 6.08 11.29 -3.60
CA GLY A 49 4.91 10.44 -3.48
C GLY A 49 5.07 9.11 -4.24
N PHE A 50 4.33 8.10 -3.80
CA PHE A 50 4.37 6.74 -4.37
C PHE A 50 3.98 6.70 -5.86
N GLU A 51 3.19 7.67 -6.35
CA GLU A 51 2.85 7.81 -7.77
C GLU A 51 4.06 8.06 -8.68
N LYS A 52 5.23 8.35 -8.11
CA LYS A 52 6.49 8.56 -8.84
C LYS A 52 7.34 7.31 -8.99
N ILE A 53 6.86 6.14 -8.51
CA ILE A 53 7.58 4.89 -8.71
C ILE A 53 7.70 4.58 -10.20
N GLU A 54 8.90 4.22 -10.63
CA GLU A 54 9.21 3.96 -12.04
C GLU A 54 8.72 2.57 -12.48
N LYS A 55 8.30 2.44 -13.73
CA LYS A 55 7.79 1.19 -14.34
C LYS A 55 8.67 -0.05 -14.17
N PRO A 56 10.02 0.02 -14.22
CA PRO A 56 10.86 -1.16 -13.98
C PRO A 56 10.64 -1.84 -12.62
N PHE A 57 10.00 -1.15 -11.66
CA PHE A 57 9.63 -1.72 -10.37
C PHE A 57 8.26 -2.40 -10.36
N ASN A 58 7.57 -2.49 -11.48
CA ASN A 58 6.39 -3.33 -11.60
C ASN A 58 6.79 -4.81 -11.55
N ASN A 59 6.02 -5.64 -10.81
CA ASN A 59 6.32 -7.06 -10.56
C ASN A 59 7.71 -7.32 -9.97
N TYR A 60 8.21 -6.42 -9.14
CA TYR A 60 9.59 -6.45 -8.65
C TYR A 60 9.71 -6.92 -7.21
N PHE A 61 8.88 -6.39 -6.30
CA PHE A 61 9.03 -6.61 -4.86
C PHE A 61 8.39 -7.91 -4.39
N ASP A 62 8.97 -8.54 -3.36
CA ASP A 62 8.38 -9.68 -2.65
C ASP A 62 7.26 -9.23 -1.71
N LEU A 63 7.43 -8.04 -1.10
CA LEU A 63 6.55 -7.49 -0.08
C LEU A 63 6.39 -5.98 -0.26
N ALA A 64 5.14 -5.52 -0.18
CA ALA A 64 4.79 -4.13 0.07
C ALA A 64 4.06 -4.03 1.41
N VAL A 65 4.61 -3.28 2.36
CA VAL A 65 4.06 -3.11 3.71
C VAL A 65 3.99 -1.64 4.06
N SER A 66 2.88 -1.18 4.63
CA SER A 66 2.72 0.22 5.04
C SER A 66 1.52 0.45 5.96
N ASN A 67 1.58 1.50 6.74
CA ASN A 67 0.41 2.22 7.21
C ASN A 67 0.10 3.32 6.19
N ILE A 68 -0.81 3.02 5.25
CA ILE A 68 -1.08 3.91 4.11
C ILE A 68 -1.89 5.14 4.52
N PRO A 69 -1.77 6.27 3.80
CA PRO A 69 -2.58 7.45 4.09
C PRO A 69 -4.08 7.17 4.00
N PHE A 70 -4.85 7.83 4.85
CA PHE A 70 -6.31 7.69 4.91
C PHE A 70 -7.02 8.87 4.26
N GLY A 71 -8.22 8.64 3.73
CA GLY A 71 -9.14 9.67 3.29
C GLY A 71 -9.46 9.67 1.80
N ASP A 72 -10.43 10.52 1.45
CA ASP A 72 -10.89 10.74 0.07
C ASP A 72 -10.01 11.80 -0.63
N ILE A 73 -8.69 11.57 -0.57
CA ILE A 73 -7.69 12.41 -1.24
C ILE A 73 -7.43 11.81 -2.61
N ALA A 74 -7.61 12.61 -3.66
CA ALA A 74 -7.32 12.17 -5.02
C ALA A 74 -5.80 12.13 -5.27
N VAL A 75 -5.37 11.09 -6.01
CA VAL A 75 -4.00 10.93 -6.48
C VAL A 75 -4.00 10.94 -7.99
N PHE A 76 -3.17 11.79 -8.61
CA PHE A 76 -3.02 11.79 -10.05
C PHE A 76 -1.89 10.86 -10.47
N ASP A 77 -2.26 9.82 -11.24
CA ASP A 77 -1.33 8.91 -11.91
C ASP A 77 -1.77 8.76 -13.38
N ALA A 78 -0.92 9.18 -14.30
CA ALA A 78 -1.24 9.17 -15.73
C ALA A 78 -1.47 7.75 -16.30
N GLU A 79 -0.86 6.73 -15.71
CA GLU A 79 -1.06 5.33 -16.10
C GLU A 79 -2.45 4.85 -15.67
N PHE A 80 -2.86 5.14 -14.45
CA PHE A 80 -4.22 4.85 -13.97
C PHE A 80 -5.29 5.63 -14.76
N GLN A 81 -5.02 6.89 -15.06
CA GLN A 81 -5.95 7.74 -15.82
C GLN A 81 -6.22 7.20 -17.23
N ARG A 82 -5.20 6.62 -17.88
CA ARG A 82 -5.29 6.07 -19.24
C ARG A 82 -5.72 4.61 -19.28
N SER A 83 -5.93 3.98 -18.12
CA SER A 83 -6.33 2.57 -18.06
C SER A 83 -7.73 2.37 -18.65
N ASP A 84 -7.94 1.28 -19.38
CA ASP A 84 -9.26 0.86 -19.86
C ASP A 84 -10.16 0.39 -18.70
N SER A 85 -9.57 -0.05 -17.58
CA SER A 85 -10.32 -0.46 -16.39
C SER A 85 -10.95 0.74 -15.68
N PHE A 86 -12.27 0.71 -15.53
CA PHE A 86 -13.00 1.68 -14.70
C PHE A 86 -12.54 1.62 -13.23
N GLY A 87 -12.27 0.43 -12.70
CA GLY A 87 -11.78 0.24 -11.33
C GLY A 87 -10.46 0.97 -11.09
N ARG A 88 -9.51 0.88 -12.02
CA ARG A 88 -8.22 1.59 -11.92
C ARG A 88 -8.40 3.12 -12.00
N ARG A 89 -9.17 3.61 -12.96
CA ARG A 89 -9.45 5.05 -13.05
C ARG A 89 -10.14 5.57 -11.79
N SER A 90 -11.13 4.83 -11.27
CA SER A 90 -11.88 5.18 -10.07
C SER A 90 -11.04 5.16 -8.78
N ALA A 91 -10.02 4.32 -8.72
CA ALA A 91 -9.14 4.19 -7.55
C ALA A 91 -8.40 5.50 -7.21
N GLN A 92 -8.13 6.34 -8.21
CA GLN A 92 -7.45 7.63 -8.01
C GLN A 92 -8.26 8.63 -7.15
N ASN A 93 -9.57 8.41 -6.97
CA ASN A 93 -10.43 9.32 -6.20
C ASN A 93 -10.29 9.14 -4.67
N ALA A 94 -9.63 8.07 -4.22
CA ALA A 94 -9.37 7.80 -2.81
C ALA A 94 -7.98 7.19 -2.65
N ILE A 95 -7.11 7.86 -1.90
CA ILE A 95 -5.69 7.52 -1.78
C ILE A 95 -5.45 6.06 -1.36
N HIS A 96 -6.26 5.53 -0.44
CA HIS A 96 -6.14 4.13 0.00
C HIS A 96 -6.41 3.13 -1.15
N ASN A 97 -7.41 3.39 -1.99
CA ASN A 97 -7.71 2.55 -3.15
C ASN A 97 -6.56 2.54 -4.16
N TYR A 98 -5.99 3.72 -4.41
CA TYR A 98 -4.83 3.87 -5.28
C TYR A 98 -3.63 3.08 -4.74
N PHE A 99 -3.34 3.19 -3.44
CA PHE A 99 -2.21 2.51 -2.82
C PHE A 99 -2.32 0.99 -2.93
N PHE A 100 -3.50 0.40 -2.71
CA PHE A 100 -3.70 -1.04 -2.88
C PHE A 100 -3.43 -1.50 -4.32
N LEU A 101 -4.02 -0.85 -5.32
CA LEU A 101 -3.81 -1.25 -6.72
C LEU A 101 -2.38 -1.00 -7.18
N LYS A 102 -1.79 0.14 -6.82
CA LYS A 102 -0.40 0.45 -7.16
C LYS A 102 0.57 -0.49 -6.42
N GLY A 103 0.28 -0.84 -5.17
CA GLY A 103 1.03 -1.85 -4.42
C GLY A 103 1.03 -3.21 -5.12
N LEU A 104 -0.15 -3.67 -5.59
CA LEU A 104 -0.25 -4.90 -6.38
C LEU A 104 0.51 -4.82 -7.72
N ASP A 105 0.54 -3.66 -8.37
CA ASP A 105 1.35 -3.51 -9.61
C ASP A 105 2.84 -3.76 -9.33
N THR A 106 3.34 -3.32 -8.16
CA THR A 106 4.76 -3.36 -7.84
C THR A 106 5.26 -4.69 -7.31
N VAL A 107 4.41 -5.48 -6.62
CA VAL A 107 4.82 -6.80 -6.15
C VAL A 107 4.80 -7.83 -7.29
N ARG A 108 5.71 -8.80 -7.22
CA ARG A 108 5.75 -9.92 -8.18
C ARG A 108 4.55 -10.86 -8.01
N ASP A 109 4.35 -11.77 -8.93
CA ASP A 109 3.38 -12.86 -8.75
C ASP A 109 3.73 -13.69 -7.51
N GLY A 110 2.74 -13.99 -6.67
CA GLY A 110 2.93 -14.59 -5.35
C GLY A 110 3.41 -13.61 -4.25
N GLY A 111 3.78 -12.38 -4.61
CA GLY A 111 4.18 -11.34 -3.66
C GLY A 111 3.02 -10.83 -2.80
N ILE A 112 3.35 -10.23 -1.67
CA ILE A 112 2.40 -9.83 -0.63
C ILE A 112 2.27 -8.31 -0.58
N VAL A 113 1.03 -7.83 -0.46
CA VAL A 113 0.68 -6.46 -0.07
C VAL A 113 0.00 -6.52 1.30
N ALA A 114 0.60 -5.92 2.32
CA ALA A 114 0.09 -5.89 3.69
C ALA A 114 -0.03 -4.44 4.17
N PHE A 115 -1.23 -3.87 4.08
CA PHE A 115 -1.46 -2.46 4.40
C PHE A 115 -2.42 -2.29 5.58
N ILE A 116 -2.05 -1.38 6.49
CA ILE A 116 -2.97 -0.81 7.46
C ILE A 116 -3.68 0.37 6.78
N THR A 117 -4.99 0.41 6.88
CA THR A 117 -5.85 1.42 6.26
C THR A 117 -7.01 1.80 7.16
N SER A 118 -7.79 2.81 6.80
CA SER A 118 -9.01 3.15 7.54
C SER A 118 -10.10 2.08 7.38
N GLN A 119 -10.96 1.96 8.39
CA GLN A 119 -12.13 1.07 8.36
C GLN A 119 -13.07 1.30 7.15
N GLY A 120 -12.97 2.44 6.49
CA GLY A 120 -13.77 2.77 5.31
C GLY A 120 -13.51 1.84 4.11
N VAL A 121 -12.37 1.16 4.05
CA VAL A 121 -12.06 0.22 2.96
C VAL A 121 -12.94 -1.04 3.06
N LEU A 122 -12.97 -1.71 4.22
CA LEU A 122 -13.81 -2.90 4.42
C LEU A 122 -15.31 -2.54 4.45
N ASN A 123 -15.67 -1.36 4.93
CA ASN A 123 -17.05 -0.90 4.98
C ASN A 123 -17.57 -0.36 3.63
N SER A 124 -16.70 -0.24 2.60
CA SER A 124 -17.10 0.33 1.31
C SER A 124 -18.08 -0.56 0.57
N THR A 125 -19.18 0.05 0.11
CA THR A 125 -20.16 -0.58 -0.80
C THR A 125 -19.76 -0.47 -2.28
N LYS A 126 -18.71 0.29 -2.60
CA LYS A 126 -18.24 0.49 -3.98
C LYS A 126 -17.43 -0.73 -4.43
N THR A 127 -17.97 -1.49 -5.36
CA THR A 127 -17.38 -2.77 -5.80
C THR A 127 -16.34 -2.65 -6.91
N SER A 128 -16.30 -1.53 -7.65
CA SER A 128 -15.45 -1.41 -8.84
C SER A 128 -13.96 -1.59 -8.56
N VAL A 129 -13.46 -0.96 -7.50
CA VAL A 129 -12.04 -1.09 -7.09
C VAL A 129 -11.80 -2.46 -6.47
N ARG A 130 -12.70 -2.95 -5.62
CA ARG A 130 -12.61 -4.27 -5.03
C ARG A 130 -12.54 -5.38 -6.09
N ASN A 131 -13.40 -5.32 -7.09
CA ASN A 131 -13.38 -6.28 -8.20
C ASN A 131 -12.06 -6.21 -8.98
N GLU A 132 -11.49 -5.01 -9.17
CA GLU A 132 -10.19 -4.84 -9.80
C GLU A 132 -9.04 -5.45 -8.98
N LEU A 133 -9.07 -5.30 -7.65
CA LEU A 133 -8.12 -5.92 -6.74
C LEU A 133 -8.20 -7.45 -6.80
N PHE A 134 -9.40 -8.01 -6.66
CA PHE A 134 -9.58 -9.45 -6.58
C PHE A 134 -9.57 -10.18 -7.92
N ARG A 135 -9.44 -9.48 -9.03
CA ARG A 135 -9.08 -10.09 -10.32
C ARG A 135 -7.62 -10.51 -10.38
N GLN A 136 -6.74 -9.93 -9.58
CA GLN A 136 -5.30 -10.11 -9.64
C GLN A 136 -4.65 -10.48 -8.30
N ALA A 137 -5.44 -10.63 -7.24
CA ALA A 137 -4.95 -10.99 -5.92
C ALA A 137 -5.94 -11.87 -5.16
N ASN A 138 -5.42 -12.70 -4.27
CA ASN A 138 -6.18 -13.44 -3.27
C ASN A 138 -6.22 -12.64 -1.96
N LEU A 139 -7.37 -12.64 -1.29
CA LEU A 139 -7.47 -12.16 0.08
C LEU A 139 -6.82 -13.19 1.02
N VAL A 140 -5.72 -12.81 1.66
CA VAL A 140 -5.05 -13.66 2.66
C VAL A 140 -5.65 -13.40 4.05
N SER A 141 -5.85 -12.12 4.40
CA SER A 141 -6.41 -11.74 5.69
C SER A 141 -7.01 -10.34 5.64
N ALA A 142 -8.09 -10.14 6.40
CA ALA A 142 -8.67 -8.83 6.67
C ALA A 142 -9.05 -8.78 8.16
N VAL A 143 -8.38 -7.94 8.93
CA VAL A 143 -8.53 -7.85 10.39
C VAL A 143 -8.87 -6.43 10.80
N ARG A 144 -9.99 -6.26 11.52
CA ARG A 144 -10.32 -5.00 12.18
C ARG A 144 -9.42 -4.83 13.41
N LEU A 145 -8.64 -3.75 13.43
CA LEU A 145 -7.75 -3.42 14.53
C LEU A 145 -8.50 -2.68 15.64
N PRO A 146 -8.03 -2.74 16.90
CA PRO A 146 -8.62 -1.96 17.99
C PRO A 146 -8.61 -0.46 17.70
N ASN A 147 -9.70 0.25 18.01
CA ASN A 147 -9.84 1.69 17.73
C ASN A 147 -8.80 2.56 18.45
N ASN A 148 -8.24 2.07 19.55
CA ASN A 148 -7.23 2.77 20.35
C ASN A 148 -5.78 2.45 19.95
N LEU A 149 -5.56 1.72 18.85
CA LEU A 149 -4.21 1.32 18.43
C LEU A 149 -3.25 2.51 18.22
N PHE A 150 -3.77 3.65 17.80
CA PHE A 150 -2.99 4.85 17.49
C PHE A 150 -3.11 5.95 18.57
N THR A 151 -3.84 5.72 19.66
CA THR A 151 -4.09 6.73 20.69
C THR A 151 -2.79 7.22 21.34
N ASP A 152 -1.89 6.31 21.67
CA ASP A 152 -0.62 6.62 22.35
C ASP A 152 0.39 7.31 21.42
N ASN A 153 0.35 7.04 20.13
CA ASN A 153 1.34 7.53 19.16
C ASN A 153 0.85 8.71 18.31
N ALA A 154 -0.45 8.81 18.06
CA ALA A 154 -1.03 9.83 17.19
C ALA A 154 -2.16 10.65 17.84
N GLY A 155 -2.52 10.36 19.10
CA GLY A 155 -3.57 11.08 19.83
C GLY A 155 -4.97 10.96 19.19
N THR A 156 -5.19 9.94 18.37
CA THR A 156 -6.41 9.80 17.56
C THR A 156 -7.00 8.39 17.71
N GLU A 157 -8.32 8.32 17.96
CA GLU A 157 -9.09 7.10 17.88
C GLU A 157 -9.63 6.95 16.44
N VAL A 158 -9.00 6.10 15.65
CA VAL A 158 -9.43 5.80 14.27
C VAL A 158 -9.61 4.30 14.12
N GLY A 159 -10.79 3.89 13.70
CA GLY A 159 -11.00 2.51 13.27
C GLY A 159 -10.15 2.20 12.05
N SER A 160 -9.28 1.21 12.17
CA SER A 160 -8.36 0.80 11.12
C SER A 160 -8.45 -0.70 10.87
N ASP A 161 -8.05 -1.08 9.66
CA ASP A 161 -8.06 -2.45 9.19
C ASP A 161 -6.67 -2.83 8.67
N LEU A 162 -6.20 -4.02 9.00
CA LEU A 162 -5.07 -4.66 8.32
C LEU A 162 -5.62 -5.54 7.21
N ILE A 163 -5.23 -5.26 5.97
CA ILE A 163 -5.61 -6.04 4.80
C ILE A 163 -4.35 -6.62 4.18
N VAL A 164 -4.35 -7.96 4.01
CA VAL A 164 -3.24 -8.70 3.41
C VAL A 164 -3.73 -9.37 2.14
N LEU A 165 -3.10 -9.02 1.03
CA LEU A 165 -3.37 -9.55 -0.30
C LEU A 165 -2.14 -10.28 -0.83
N GLN A 166 -2.35 -11.40 -1.53
CA GLN A 166 -1.30 -12.06 -2.31
C GLN A 166 -1.59 -11.91 -3.80
N LYS A 167 -0.65 -11.35 -4.55
CA LYS A 167 -0.78 -11.25 -6.00
C LYS A 167 -0.88 -12.64 -6.63
N ASN A 168 -1.85 -12.82 -7.53
CA ASN A 168 -2.10 -14.07 -8.24
C ASN A 168 -2.57 -13.77 -9.66
N LEU A 169 -1.65 -13.77 -10.61
CA LEU A 169 -1.93 -13.49 -12.01
C LEU A 169 -2.63 -14.66 -12.73
N SER A 170 -2.63 -15.85 -12.13
CA SER A 170 -3.33 -17.03 -12.65
C SER A 170 -4.76 -17.20 -12.10
N LYS A 171 -5.22 -16.26 -11.28
CA LYS A 171 -6.55 -16.30 -10.66
C LYS A 171 -7.66 -16.25 -11.73
N LYS A 172 -8.60 -17.20 -11.67
CA LYS A 172 -9.71 -17.30 -12.63
C LYS A 172 -11.03 -16.75 -12.07
N GLU A 173 -11.27 -16.95 -10.78
CA GLU A 173 -12.53 -16.60 -10.11
C GLU A 173 -12.26 -15.97 -8.74
N MET A 174 -13.16 -15.11 -8.30
CA MET A 174 -13.14 -14.58 -6.93
C MET A 174 -13.70 -15.64 -5.96
N SER A 175 -13.18 -15.70 -4.74
CA SER A 175 -13.74 -16.52 -3.67
C SER A 175 -15.00 -15.86 -3.07
N GLN A 176 -15.74 -16.61 -2.24
CA GLN A 176 -16.92 -16.07 -1.56
C GLN A 176 -16.58 -14.97 -0.54
N ASP A 177 -15.36 -14.99 0.00
CA ASP A 177 -14.90 -14.03 1.02
C ASP A 177 -14.39 -12.71 0.40
N GLU A 178 -14.18 -12.66 -0.90
CA GLU A 178 -13.72 -11.52 -1.68
C GLU A 178 -14.90 -10.69 -2.24
#